data_2cabb6958172d88abb5c4d4e7bcf20cb
#
_entry.id   2cabb6958172d88abb5c4d4e7bcf20cb
#
_cell.length_a   1.000
_cell.length_b   1.000
_cell.length_c   1.000
_cell.angle_alpha   90.00
_cell.angle_beta   90.00
_cell.angle_gamma   90.00
#
_symmetry.space_group_name_H-M   'P 1'
#
loop_
_entity.id
_entity.type
_entity.pdbx_description
1 polymer ?
#
loop_
_entity_poly.entity_id
_entity_poly.type
_entity_poly.pdbx_seq_one_letter_code
_entity_poly.pdbx_strand_id
1 'polypeptide(L)'
;MFDGASSMINDFGVEASPPANWFFYLSNAQLNDRNFAEAIEECLSEAPIDGKCYSSPHGIMPFWDTTDLTDMSGAFKERTKFNANISLWNVNNVKNMSEMFYSASSFDHDIRVWNVQNLLKVDDMFSKADRMKEVFYVQDKDPIDWFNTISEKNTPDLSSDCMKICDLDFWKKTASK
;
A
#
# COMPACT_ATOMS: atom_id res chain seq x y z
N MET A 1 16.67 19.31 16.03
CA MET A 1 17.42 18.12 16.43
C MET A 1 16.67 16.93 15.86
N PHE A 2 17.02 16.52 14.64
CA PHE A 2 16.34 15.43 13.92
C PHE A 2 17.37 14.43 13.42
N ASP A 3 17.86 13.58 14.35
CA ASP A 3 18.78 12.48 14.02
C ASP A 3 18.07 11.28 13.32
N GLY A 4 16.75 11.37 13.12
CA GLY A 4 15.97 10.29 12.48
C GLY A 4 15.92 10.35 10.94
N ALA A 5 16.29 11.48 10.33
CA ALA A 5 16.20 11.63 8.87
C ALA A 5 17.27 10.84 8.11
N SER A 6 18.43 10.61 8.73
CA SER A 6 19.55 9.90 8.08
C SER A 6 19.28 8.39 7.91
N SER A 7 18.46 7.76 8.76
CA SER A 7 18.17 6.34 8.63
C SER A 7 17.12 6.04 7.56
N MET A 8 16.16 6.95 7.34
CA MET A 8 15.17 6.81 6.28
C MET A 8 15.78 6.82 4.88
N ILE A 9 16.87 7.56 4.68
CA ILE A 9 17.52 7.71 3.37
C ILE A 9 18.13 6.38 2.90
N ASN A 10 18.66 5.56 3.81
CA ASN A 10 19.35 4.32 3.47
C ASN A 10 18.39 3.16 3.17
N ASP A 11 17.21 3.14 3.78
CA ASP A 11 16.27 2.02 3.65
C ASP A 11 15.38 2.13 2.38
N PHE A 12 15.25 3.34 1.81
CA PHE A 12 14.35 3.58 0.68
C PHE A 12 15.04 4.03 -0.60
N GLY A 13 16.38 4.03 -0.66
CA GLY A 13 17.16 4.36 -1.87
C GLY A 13 16.95 5.79 -2.37
N VAL A 14 16.58 6.72 -1.49
CA VAL A 14 16.47 8.15 -1.80
C VAL A 14 17.87 8.75 -1.77
N GLU A 15 18.29 9.42 -2.84
CA GLU A 15 19.59 10.09 -2.89
C GLU A 15 19.78 11.09 -1.74
N ALA A 16 21.02 11.19 -1.25
CA ALA A 16 21.42 11.82 0.02
C ALA A 16 21.17 13.35 0.15
N SER A 17 20.44 13.96 -0.76
CA SER A 17 20.08 15.38 -0.69
C SER A 17 18.67 15.60 -1.20
N PRO A 18 17.66 15.55 -0.33
CA PRO A 18 16.35 16.06 -0.72
C PRO A 18 16.51 17.55 -1.10
N PRO A 19 15.81 18.02 -2.15
CA PRO A 19 15.86 19.42 -2.56
C PRO A 19 15.52 20.32 -1.35
N ALA A 20 16.15 21.51 -1.27
CA ALA A 20 16.01 22.42 -0.13
C ALA A 20 14.56 22.83 0.21
N ASN A 21 13.62 22.58 -0.68
CA ASN A 21 12.19 22.82 -0.55
C ASN A 21 11.40 21.61 -0.04
N TRP A 22 12.02 20.47 0.23
CA TRP A 22 11.37 19.29 0.82
C TRP A 22 10.51 19.65 2.06
N PHE A 23 11.00 20.52 2.93
CA PHE A 23 10.25 20.98 4.11
C PHE A 23 9.00 21.81 3.76
N PHE A 24 8.99 22.49 2.62
CA PHE A 24 7.84 23.29 2.19
C PHE A 24 6.68 22.42 1.70
N TYR A 25 6.97 21.24 1.17
CA TYR A 25 5.94 20.31 0.67
C TYR A 25 5.22 19.54 1.77
N LEU A 26 5.78 19.45 2.97
CA LEU A 26 5.11 18.82 4.11
C LEU A 26 4.02 19.69 4.74
N SER A 27 3.83 20.93 4.27
CA SER A 27 3.15 21.91 5.10
C SER A 27 1.70 22.19 4.77
N ASN A 28 1.07 21.80 3.64
CA ASN A 28 -0.29 22.29 3.46
C ASN A 28 -1.21 21.68 2.39
N ALA A 29 -0.91 20.62 1.74
CA ALA A 29 -1.86 20.07 0.78
C ALA A 29 -2.41 18.74 1.29
N GLN A 30 -3.28 18.78 2.31
CA GLN A 30 -4.00 17.58 2.76
C GLN A 30 -4.81 17.02 1.60
N LEU A 31 -4.58 15.73 1.29
CA LEU A 31 -5.35 15.04 0.27
C LEU A 31 -6.80 14.85 0.75
N ASN A 32 -7.72 15.09 -0.13
CA ASN A 32 -9.15 14.86 0.06
C ASN A 32 -9.80 14.52 -1.28
N ASP A 33 -11.05 14.10 -1.28
CA ASP A 33 -11.73 13.66 -2.50
C ASP A 33 -11.78 14.70 -3.65
N ARG A 34 -11.54 15.98 -3.37
CA ARG A 34 -11.58 17.05 -4.38
C ARG A 34 -10.27 17.18 -5.16
N ASN A 35 -9.13 16.95 -4.50
CA ASN A 35 -7.80 17.15 -5.08
C ASN A 35 -7.06 15.84 -5.38
N PHE A 36 -7.58 14.71 -4.96
CA PHE A 36 -6.91 13.42 -5.09
C PHE A 36 -6.64 13.02 -6.55
N ALA A 37 -7.64 13.15 -7.42
CA ALA A 37 -7.49 12.81 -8.84
C ALA A 37 -6.44 13.71 -9.52
N GLU A 38 -6.45 15.02 -9.23
CA GLU A 38 -5.47 15.97 -9.76
C GLU A 38 -4.05 15.64 -9.25
N ALA A 39 -3.91 15.36 -7.96
CA ALA A 39 -2.63 14.95 -7.37
C ALA A 39 -2.05 13.69 -8.02
N ILE A 40 -2.89 12.69 -8.34
CA ILE A 40 -2.47 11.49 -9.08
C ILE A 40 -1.98 11.85 -10.48
N GLU A 41 -2.75 12.65 -11.23
CA GLU A 41 -2.38 13.06 -12.58
C GLU A 41 -1.03 13.81 -12.59
N GLU A 42 -0.86 14.78 -11.71
CA GLU A 42 0.39 15.52 -11.57
C GLU A 42 1.56 14.59 -11.25
N CYS A 43 1.41 13.73 -10.25
CA CYS A 43 2.46 12.80 -9.85
C CYS A 43 2.82 11.83 -10.97
N LEU A 44 1.83 11.19 -11.59
CA LEU A 44 2.07 10.19 -12.63
C LEU A 44 2.50 10.80 -13.97
N SER A 45 2.34 12.11 -14.18
CA SER A 45 2.96 12.80 -15.31
C SER A 45 4.48 12.85 -15.19
N GLU A 46 5.00 12.99 -13.97
CA GLU A 46 6.44 13.00 -13.67
C GLU A 46 6.98 11.55 -13.51
N ALA A 47 6.30 10.74 -12.73
CA ALA A 47 6.74 9.39 -12.33
C ALA A 47 5.65 8.33 -12.59
N PRO A 48 5.40 7.94 -13.85
CA PRO A 48 4.25 7.11 -14.21
C PRO A 48 4.32 5.65 -13.73
N ILE A 49 5.47 5.20 -13.24
CA ILE A 49 5.69 3.82 -12.82
C ILE A 49 5.63 3.71 -11.31
N ASP A 50 6.50 4.41 -10.60
CA ASP A 50 6.77 4.19 -9.18
C ASP A 50 6.25 5.32 -8.27
N GLY A 51 5.64 6.36 -8.84
CA GLY A 51 5.07 7.47 -8.08
C GLY A 51 6.08 8.31 -7.31
N LYS A 52 7.37 8.29 -7.71
CA LYS A 52 8.42 9.12 -7.09
C LYS A 52 8.41 10.56 -7.62
N CYS A 53 7.28 11.21 -7.56
CA CYS A 53 7.05 12.57 -8.02
C CYS A 53 7.60 13.59 -7.01
N TYR A 54 8.86 13.97 -7.17
CA TYR A 54 9.54 14.87 -6.24
C TYR A 54 9.05 16.32 -6.30
N SER A 55 8.38 16.72 -7.39
CA SER A 55 7.80 18.05 -7.56
C SER A 55 6.40 18.18 -6.95
N SER A 56 5.76 17.05 -6.60
CA SER A 56 4.42 17.04 -6.02
C SER A 56 4.38 17.74 -4.66
N PRO A 57 3.37 18.60 -4.39
CA PRO A 57 3.17 19.21 -3.08
C PRO A 57 2.86 18.19 -1.97
N HIS A 58 2.46 16.98 -2.36
CA HIS A 58 2.16 15.87 -1.43
C HIS A 58 3.38 14.97 -1.17
N GLY A 59 4.54 15.25 -1.79
CA GLY A 59 5.71 14.37 -1.76
C GLY A 59 5.53 13.14 -2.65
N ILE A 60 6.38 12.12 -2.46
CA ILE A 60 6.31 10.90 -3.24
C ILE A 60 5.08 10.06 -2.85
N MET A 61 4.38 9.53 -3.85
CA MET A 61 3.08 8.87 -3.72
C MET A 61 3.01 7.76 -2.65
N PRO A 62 4.00 6.87 -2.47
CA PRO A 62 3.97 5.86 -1.42
C PRO A 62 3.74 6.37 0.00
N PHE A 63 4.04 7.64 0.28
CA PHE A 63 3.94 8.24 1.62
C PHE A 63 2.84 9.30 1.73
N TRP A 64 1.95 9.39 0.77
CA TRP A 64 0.82 10.31 0.85
C TRP A 64 -0.06 10.02 2.07
N ASP A 65 -0.49 11.07 2.74
CA ASP A 65 -1.52 10.97 3.77
C ASP A 65 -2.90 10.88 3.11
N THR A 66 -3.47 9.68 3.14
CA THR A 66 -4.74 9.35 2.50
C THR A 66 -5.88 9.23 3.52
N THR A 67 -5.66 9.69 4.76
CA THR A 67 -6.60 9.48 5.89
C THR A 67 -7.97 10.10 5.64
N ASP A 68 -8.05 11.24 4.94
CA ASP A 68 -9.31 11.95 4.70
C ASP A 68 -10.02 11.55 3.40
N LEU A 69 -9.47 10.57 2.68
CA LEU A 69 -10.10 10.09 1.44
C LEU A 69 -11.26 9.14 1.74
N THR A 70 -12.36 9.37 1.06
CA THR A 70 -13.54 8.51 1.10
C THR A 70 -13.86 7.87 -0.25
N ASP A 71 -13.32 8.42 -1.35
CA ASP A 71 -13.49 7.93 -2.71
C ASP A 71 -12.15 7.83 -3.43
N MET A 72 -11.76 6.62 -3.80
CA MET A 72 -10.58 6.31 -4.59
C MET A 72 -10.94 5.67 -5.94
N SER A 73 -12.21 5.83 -6.37
CA SER A 73 -12.67 5.23 -7.62
C SER A 73 -11.86 5.70 -8.82
N GLY A 74 -11.47 4.75 -9.67
CA GLY A 74 -10.73 5.01 -10.89
C GLY A 74 -9.32 5.60 -10.71
N ALA A 75 -8.77 5.66 -9.50
CA ALA A 75 -7.52 6.36 -9.20
C ALA A 75 -6.35 5.96 -10.13
N PHE A 76 -6.22 4.70 -10.46
CA PHE A 76 -5.17 4.17 -11.35
C PHE A 76 -5.75 3.49 -12.59
N LYS A 77 -6.99 3.84 -12.96
CA LYS A 77 -7.67 3.30 -14.14
C LYS A 77 -6.83 3.52 -15.39
N GLU A 78 -6.61 2.43 -16.15
CA GLU A 78 -5.85 2.43 -17.40
C GLU A 78 -4.37 2.86 -17.28
N ARG A 79 -3.83 2.93 -16.06
CA ARG A 79 -2.41 3.19 -15.81
C ARG A 79 -1.60 1.90 -15.95
N THR A 80 -1.46 1.42 -17.19
CA THR A 80 -0.88 0.10 -17.51
C THR A 80 0.56 -0.10 -17.02
N LYS A 81 1.32 0.97 -16.78
CA LYS A 81 2.70 0.93 -16.29
C LYS A 81 2.82 1.18 -14.78
N PHE A 82 1.73 1.59 -14.14
CA PHE A 82 1.74 1.94 -12.73
C PHE A 82 2.10 0.73 -11.85
N ASN A 83 3.10 0.90 -11.00
CA ASN A 83 3.53 -0.10 -10.02
C ASN A 83 4.18 0.57 -8.79
N ALA A 84 3.58 1.63 -8.25
CA ALA A 84 4.03 2.22 -7.00
C ALA A 84 3.58 1.39 -5.81
N ASN A 85 4.47 1.25 -4.81
CA ASN A 85 4.10 0.60 -3.55
C ASN A 85 3.26 1.54 -2.69
N ILE A 86 1.95 1.36 -2.72
CA ILE A 86 0.97 2.12 -1.96
C ILE A 86 0.37 1.32 -0.78
N SER A 87 1.03 0.24 -0.37
CA SER A 87 0.54 -0.62 0.73
C SER A 87 0.43 0.11 2.07
N LEU A 88 1.17 1.22 2.24
CA LEU A 88 1.15 2.04 3.46
C LEU A 88 -0.01 3.05 3.52
N TRP A 89 -0.79 3.18 2.46
CA TRP A 89 -1.92 4.11 2.46
C TRP A 89 -2.97 3.75 3.52
N ASN A 90 -3.45 4.76 4.22
CA ASN A 90 -4.55 4.60 5.15
C ASN A 90 -5.89 4.69 4.40
N VAL A 91 -6.55 3.56 4.24
CA VAL A 91 -7.84 3.45 3.52
C VAL A 91 -9.03 3.26 4.46
N ASN A 92 -8.85 3.47 5.78
CA ASN A 92 -9.89 3.19 6.78
C ASN A 92 -11.21 3.93 6.53
N ASN A 93 -11.16 5.11 5.91
CA ASN A 93 -12.34 5.94 5.65
C ASN A 93 -12.89 5.75 4.22
N VAL A 94 -12.21 4.98 3.38
CA VAL A 94 -12.60 4.80 1.98
C VAL A 94 -13.85 3.94 1.86
N LYS A 95 -14.80 4.42 1.08
CA LYS A 95 -16.10 3.77 0.81
C LYS A 95 -16.24 3.29 -0.61
N ASN A 96 -15.46 3.85 -1.55
CA ASN A 96 -15.55 3.55 -2.96
C ASN A 96 -14.14 3.34 -3.56
N MET A 97 -13.92 2.15 -4.11
CA MET A 97 -12.70 1.79 -4.88
C MET A 97 -13.07 1.19 -6.25
N SER A 98 -14.28 1.49 -6.75
CA SER A 98 -14.72 1.00 -8.07
C SER A 98 -13.72 1.39 -9.15
N GLU A 99 -13.34 0.46 -10.02
CA GLU A 99 -12.38 0.65 -11.11
C GLU A 99 -10.99 1.17 -10.69
N MET A 100 -10.63 1.16 -9.40
CA MET A 100 -9.38 1.77 -8.92
C MET A 100 -8.15 1.29 -9.67
N PHE A 101 -8.06 0.00 -9.99
CA PHE A 101 -6.96 -0.61 -10.76
C PHE A 101 -7.42 -1.22 -12.08
N TYR A 102 -8.56 -0.76 -12.62
CA TYR A 102 -9.05 -1.24 -13.92
C TYR A 102 -7.98 -1.07 -14.99
N SER A 103 -7.57 -2.14 -15.65
CA SER A 103 -6.48 -2.16 -16.64
C SER A 103 -5.11 -1.65 -16.15
N ALA A 104 -4.85 -1.58 -14.85
CA ALA A 104 -3.52 -1.33 -14.28
C ALA A 104 -2.69 -2.62 -14.35
N SER A 105 -2.32 -3.05 -15.55
CA SER A 105 -1.81 -4.39 -15.85
C SER A 105 -0.44 -4.70 -15.25
N SER A 106 0.35 -3.70 -14.86
CA SER A 106 1.66 -3.88 -14.21
C SER A 106 1.62 -3.88 -12.69
N PHE A 107 0.51 -3.46 -12.08
CA PHE A 107 0.42 -3.35 -10.62
C PHE A 107 0.48 -4.73 -9.96
N ASP A 108 1.45 -4.95 -9.06
CA ASP A 108 1.69 -6.23 -8.39
C ASP A 108 2.14 -6.11 -6.92
N HIS A 109 1.71 -5.05 -6.23
CA HIS A 109 1.96 -4.91 -4.80
C HIS A 109 0.85 -5.52 -3.94
N ASP A 110 1.24 -6.17 -2.84
CA ASP A 110 0.29 -6.74 -1.87
C ASP A 110 -0.34 -5.63 -1.03
N ILE A 111 -1.63 -5.39 -1.26
CA ILE A 111 -2.44 -4.40 -0.54
C ILE A 111 -3.47 -5.04 0.39
N ARG A 112 -3.36 -6.34 0.69
CA ARG A 112 -4.25 -7.03 1.65
C ARG A 112 -4.08 -6.55 3.09
N VAL A 113 -3.03 -5.76 3.36
CA VAL A 113 -2.83 -5.08 4.65
C VAL A 113 -3.81 -3.94 4.88
N TRP A 114 -4.53 -3.49 3.85
CA TRP A 114 -5.50 -2.42 3.95
C TRP A 114 -6.70 -2.84 4.80
N ASN A 115 -7.11 -1.97 5.71
CA ASN A 115 -8.36 -2.15 6.46
C ASN A 115 -9.53 -1.61 5.63
N VAL A 116 -10.29 -2.50 5.02
CA VAL A 116 -11.40 -2.19 4.11
C VAL A 116 -12.78 -2.33 4.75
N GLN A 117 -12.88 -2.28 6.08
CA GLN A 117 -14.15 -2.49 6.80
C GLN A 117 -15.26 -1.50 6.44
N ASN A 118 -14.91 -0.30 5.97
CA ASN A 118 -15.87 0.73 5.56
C ASN A 118 -16.13 0.74 4.04
N LEU A 119 -15.50 -0.15 3.29
CA LEU A 119 -15.63 -0.22 1.84
C LEU A 119 -17.02 -0.73 1.43
N LEU A 120 -17.67 0.01 0.54
CA LEU A 120 -19.04 -0.26 0.09
C LEU A 120 -19.12 -0.58 -1.40
N LYS A 121 -18.16 -0.10 -2.19
CA LYS A 121 -18.16 -0.24 -3.66
C LYS A 121 -16.79 -0.65 -4.15
N VAL A 122 -16.76 -1.71 -4.95
CA VAL A 122 -15.53 -2.32 -5.50
C VAL A 122 -15.73 -2.78 -6.96
N ASP A 123 -16.76 -2.27 -7.64
CA ASP A 123 -17.12 -2.71 -8.98
C ASP A 123 -15.92 -2.60 -9.92
N ASP A 124 -15.57 -3.69 -10.61
CA ASP A 124 -14.46 -3.75 -11.56
C ASP A 124 -13.09 -3.31 -11.06
N MET A 125 -12.86 -3.29 -9.72
CA MET A 125 -11.66 -2.77 -9.10
C MET A 125 -10.38 -3.31 -9.73
N PHE A 126 -10.30 -4.62 -10.01
CA PHE A 126 -9.15 -5.30 -10.59
C PHE A 126 -9.40 -5.87 -11.98
N SER A 127 -10.47 -5.44 -12.66
CA SER A 127 -10.76 -5.88 -14.02
C SER A 127 -9.57 -5.53 -14.94
N LYS A 128 -9.02 -6.54 -15.66
CA LYS A 128 -7.83 -6.40 -16.50
C LYS A 128 -6.54 -5.97 -15.78
N ALA A 129 -6.47 -6.13 -14.46
CA ALA A 129 -5.24 -5.97 -13.67
C ALA A 129 -4.49 -7.32 -13.65
N ASP A 130 -3.86 -7.67 -14.77
CA ASP A 130 -3.36 -9.02 -15.03
C ASP A 130 -2.35 -9.50 -14.00
N ARG A 131 -1.41 -8.65 -13.58
CA ARG A 131 -0.41 -8.99 -12.57
C ARG A 131 -1.02 -9.29 -11.20
N MET A 132 -2.05 -8.52 -10.77
CA MET A 132 -2.76 -8.81 -9.53
C MET A 132 -3.43 -10.18 -9.56
N LYS A 133 -3.98 -10.57 -10.71
CA LYS A 133 -4.61 -11.89 -10.90
C LYS A 133 -3.58 -13.01 -10.94
N GLU A 134 -2.45 -12.82 -11.59
CA GLU A 134 -1.38 -13.80 -11.68
C GLU A 134 -0.66 -14.03 -10.34
N VAL A 135 -0.31 -12.95 -9.64
CA VAL A 135 0.54 -13.01 -8.44
C VAL A 135 -0.28 -13.27 -7.19
N PHE A 136 -1.43 -12.61 -7.06
CA PHE A 136 -2.23 -12.64 -5.83
C PHE A 136 -3.57 -13.36 -5.99
N TYR A 137 -3.87 -13.90 -7.18
CA TYR A 137 -5.09 -14.67 -7.46
C TYR A 137 -6.38 -13.89 -7.19
N VAL A 138 -6.36 -12.57 -7.39
CA VAL A 138 -7.54 -11.71 -7.23
C VAL A 138 -8.63 -12.12 -8.22
N GLN A 139 -9.87 -12.23 -7.73
CA GLN A 139 -11.02 -12.54 -8.58
C GLN A 139 -11.76 -11.26 -8.99
N ASP A 140 -12.31 -11.24 -10.21
CA ASP A 140 -13.04 -10.06 -10.71
C ASP A 140 -14.35 -9.79 -9.96
N LYS A 141 -14.96 -10.85 -9.37
CA LYS A 141 -16.34 -10.76 -8.88
C LYS A 141 -16.49 -10.29 -7.45
N ASP A 142 -15.50 -10.48 -6.59
CA ASP A 142 -15.57 -10.04 -5.20
C ASP A 142 -14.19 -9.74 -4.61
N PRO A 143 -13.66 -8.53 -4.88
CA PRO A 143 -12.39 -8.11 -4.28
C PRO A 143 -12.42 -8.03 -2.75
N ILE A 144 -13.60 -7.89 -2.12
CA ILE A 144 -13.71 -7.81 -0.65
C ILE A 144 -13.30 -9.13 -0.02
N ASP A 145 -13.73 -10.26 -0.58
CA ASP A 145 -13.31 -11.57 -0.10
C ASP A 145 -11.79 -11.75 -0.19
N TRP A 146 -11.17 -11.24 -1.25
CA TRP A 146 -9.72 -11.30 -1.39
C TRP A 146 -8.98 -10.54 -0.28
N PHE A 147 -9.43 -9.37 0.13
CA PHE A 147 -8.87 -8.63 1.26
C PHE A 147 -8.98 -9.43 2.57
N ASN A 148 -10.02 -10.22 2.74
CA ASN A 148 -10.26 -11.02 3.94
C ASN A 148 -9.42 -12.30 3.98
N THR A 149 -8.79 -12.73 2.89
CA THR A 149 -8.03 -13.99 2.82
C THR A 149 -6.81 -14.05 3.75
N ILE A 150 -6.29 -12.91 4.21
CA ILE A 150 -5.20 -12.88 5.20
C ILE A 150 -5.69 -13.28 6.59
N SER A 151 -6.93 -12.93 6.94
CA SER A 151 -7.46 -13.22 8.29
C SER A 151 -7.50 -14.71 8.60
N GLU A 152 -7.62 -15.56 7.59
CA GLU A 152 -7.73 -17.02 7.78
C GLU A 152 -6.40 -17.76 7.64
N LYS A 153 -5.41 -17.22 6.90
CA LYS A 153 -4.15 -17.92 6.61
C LYS A 153 -2.96 -17.50 7.47
N ASN A 154 -3.03 -16.36 8.14
CA ASN A 154 -1.93 -15.84 8.98
C ASN A 154 -2.25 -15.79 10.48
N THR A 155 -3.28 -16.45 10.94
CA THR A 155 -3.18 -17.03 12.28
C THR A 155 -2.34 -18.29 12.08
N PRO A 156 -1.06 -18.32 12.50
CA PRO A 156 -0.41 -19.61 12.63
C PRO A 156 -1.35 -20.43 13.50
N ASP A 157 -1.64 -21.66 13.09
CA ASP A 157 -2.36 -22.60 13.95
C ASP A 157 -1.50 -22.80 15.20
N LEU A 158 -1.67 -21.90 16.15
CA LEU A 158 -1.01 -21.93 17.44
C LEU A 158 -1.43 -23.15 18.25
N SER A 159 -2.42 -23.93 17.77
CA SER A 159 -2.89 -25.14 18.41
C SER A 159 -2.00 -26.37 18.13
N SER A 160 -1.34 -26.42 16.95
CA SER A 160 -0.55 -27.58 16.56
C SER A 160 0.97 -27.39 16.63
N ASP A 161 1.47 -26.18 16.33
CA ASP A 161 2.93 -25.93 16.33
C ASP A 161 3.46 -25.37 17.65
N CYS A 162 2.64 -24.73 18.46
CA CYS A 162 3.05 -24.31 19.81
C CYS A 162 3.34 -25.51 20.72
N MET A 163 2.66 -26.66 20.53
CA MET A 163 2.95 -27.89 21.28
C MET A 163 4.26 -28.55 20.87
N LYS A 164 4.78 -28.29 19.67
CA LYS A 164 6.07 -28.86 19.22
C LYS A 164 7.29 -28.01 19.58
N ILE A 165 7.10 -26.71 19.86
CA ILE A 165 8.20 -25.79 20.18
C ILE A 165 8.30 -25.56 21.69
N CYS A 166 7.24 -25.86 22.46
CA CYS A 166 7.24 -25.76 23.91
C CYS A 166 7.66 -27.06 24.59
N ASP A 167 8.47 -27.92 23.97
CA ASP A 167 9.10 -29.03 24.63
C ASP A 167 10.17 -28.49 25.57
N LEU A 168 9.76 -28.32 26.83
CA LEU A 168 10.61 -27.86 27.94
C LEU A 168 11.87 -28.72 28.16
N ASP A 169 11.96 -29.88 27.51
CA ASP A 169 13.12 -30.76 27.58
C ASP A 169 14.27 -30.31 26.68
N PHE A 170 14.02 -29.50 25.65
CA PHE A 170 15.09 -28.96 24.82
C PHE A 170 15.96 -27.95 25.57
N TRP A 171 15.39 -27.15 26.46
CA TRP A 171 16.14 -26.16 27.26
C TRP A 171 16.87 -26.74 28.43
N LYS A 172 16.43 -27.90 28.97
CA LYS A 172 17.13 -28.60 30.07
C LYS A 172 18.41 -29.31 29.61
N LYS A 173 18.54 -29.63 28.32
CA LYS A 173 19.75 -30.28 27.77
C LYS A 173 20.88 -29.33 27.42
N THR A 174 20.63 -28.03 27.29
CA THR A 174 21.67 -27.03 26.97
C THR A 174 22.22 -26.28 28.16
N ALA A 175 21.62 -26.44 29.34
CA ALA A 175 22.07 -25.78 30.58
C ALA A 175 23.01 -26.65 31.47
N SER A 176 23.45 -27.84 30.98
CA SER A 176 24.36 -28.71 31.69
C SER A 176 25.55 -29.16 30.85
N LYS A 177 26.26 -28.17 30.28
CA LYS A 177 27.64 -28.32 29.81
C LYS A 177 28.44 -27.07 30.09
#